data_b76792e00ca01a48c170e42ecaecb7a7
#
_entry.id   b76792e00ca01a48c170e42ecaecb7a7
#
_cell.length_a   1.000
_cell.length_b   1.000
_cell.length_c   1.000
_cell.angle_alpha   90.00
_cell.angle_beta   90.00
_cell.angle_gamma   90.00
#
_symmetry.space_group_name_H-M   'P 1'
#
loop_
_entity.id
_entity.type
_entity.pdbx_description
1 polymer ?
#
loop_
_entity_poly.entity_id
_entity_poly.type
_entity_poly.pdbx_seq_one_letter_code
_entity_poly.pdbx_strand_id
1 'polypeptide(L)'
;MTPGGGSIVNIASNAARESRSGETVYAGAKAGLIVFTHTLFAEVRERGIKVSVIVPNLTDTSFIPDNKRLDRAKMMRAEDIAAAVVQTIDAPAGTCPVEIVLQPQNDPLQRR
;
A
#
# COMPACT_ATOMS: atom_id res chain seq x y z
N MET A 1 -16.68 14.93 5.51
CA MET A 1 -15.87 15.54 4.47
C MET A 1 -16.27 16.99 4.30
N THR A 2 -15.35 17.92 4.39
CA THR A 2 -15.64 19.32 4.11
C THR A 2 -15.87 19.50 2.61
N PRO A 3 -16.69 20.45 2.17
CA PRO A 3 -16.85 20.74 0.74
C PRO A 3 -15.49 21.04 0.11
N GLY A 4 -15.16 20.35 -0.97
CA GLY A 4 -13.89 20.51 -1.68
C GLY A 4 -12.68 19.87 -1.03
N GLY A 5 -12.89 18.98 -0.04
CA GLY A 5 -11.77 18.32 0.63
C GLY A 5 -12.06 16.88 1.01
N GLY A 6 -11.02 16.17 1.34
CA GLY A 6 -11.10 14.79 1.80
C GLY A 6 -9.94 13.96 1.30
N SER A 7 -9.85 12.73 1.78
CA SER A 7 -8.80 11.80 1.41
C SER A 7 -9.37 10.41 1.16
N ILE A 8 -8.89 9.77 0.11
CA ILE A 8 -9.15 8.38 -0.20
C ILE A 8 -7.80 7.66 -0.14
N VAL A 9 -7.70 6.63 0.68
CA VAL A 9 -6.47 5.85 0.81
C VAL A 9 -6.78 4.39 0.48
N ASN A 10 -6.18 3.90 -0.58
CA ASN A 10 -6.30 2.51 -1.02
C ASN A 10 -5.10 1.71 -0.53
N ILE A 11 -5.31 0.44 -0.24
CA ILE A 11 -4.26 -0.48 0.16
C ILE A 11 -4.07 -1.52 -0.93
N ALA A 12 -2.93 -1.49 -1.58
CA ALA A 12 -2.56 -2.50 -2.57
C ALA A 12 -1.66 -3.56 -1.91
N SER A 13 -0.78 -4.17 -2.67
CA SER A 13 0.20 -5.11 -2.12
C SER A 13 1.38 -5.22 -3.08
N ASN A 14 2.49 -5.79 -2.60
CA ASN A 14 3.66 -6.02 -3.44
C ASN A 14 3.37 -6.98 -4.60
N ALA A 15 2.34 -7.82 -4.49
CA ALA A 15 1.90 -8.69 -5.59
C ALA A 15 1.54 -7.89 -6.86
N ALA A 16 1.20 -6.61 -6.71
CA ALA A 16 0.96 -5.72 -7.84
C ALA A 16 2.22 -5.48 -8.69
N ARG A 17 3.41 -5.68 -8.13
CA ARG A 17 4.70 -5.43 -8.78
C ARG A 17 5.47 -6.71 -9.05
N GLU A 18 5.34 -7.70 -8.18
CA GLU A 18 6.05 -8.98 -8.23
C GLU A 18 5.04 -10.12 -8.12
N SER A 19 4.37 -10.42 -9.23
CA SER A 19 3.39 -11.49 -9.26
C SER A 19 4.07 -12.87 -9.31
N ARG A 20 3.40 -13.87 -8.75
CA ARG A 20 3.84 -15.25 -8.74
C ARG A 20 2.81 -16.12 -9.45
N SER A 21 3.25 -17.31 -9.86
CA SER A 21 2.32 -18.32 -10.40
C SER A 21 1.23 -18.60 -9.37
N GLY A 22 -0.02 -18.63 -9.84
CA GLY A 22 -1.18 -18.83 -8.99
C GLY A 22 -1.81 -17.56 -8.43
N GLU A 23 -1.21 -16.39 -8.68
CA GLU A 23 -1.69 -15.11 -8.15
C GLU A 23 -2.25 -14.19 -9.24
N THR A 24 -2.64 -14.73 -10.40
CA THR A 24 -3.03 -13.94 -11.57
C THR A 24 -4.14 -12.93 -11.24
N VAL A 25 -5.24 -13.37 -10.65
CA VAL A 25 -6.38 -12.49 -10.34
C VAL A 25 -6.01 -11.50 -9.25
N TYR A 26 -5.38 -11.98 -8.19
CA TYR A 26 -4.99 -11.13 -7.06
C TYR A 26 -3.99 -10.05 -7.50
N ALA A 27 -2.94 -10.45 -8.21
CA ALA A 27 -1.93 -9.51 -8.69
C ALA A 27 -2.53 -8.49 -9.68
N GLY A 28 -3.38 -8.96 -10.58
CA GLY A 28 -4.07 -8.09 -11.53
C GLY A 28 -4.97 -7.07 -10.84
N ALA A 29 -5.74 -7.52 -9.84
CA ALA A 29 -6.62 -6.64 -9.09
C ALA A 29 -5.81 -5.57 -8.32
N LYS A 30 -4.71 -5.96 -7.68
CA LYS A 30 -3.89 -5.02 -6.90
C LYS A 30 -3.12 -4.06 -7.81
N ALA A 31 -2.62 -4.52 -8.95
CA ALA A 31 -2.00 -3.65 -9.95
C ALA A 31 -3.02 -2.65 -10.51
N GLY A 32 -4.23 -3.12 -10.81
CA GLY A 32 -5.31 -2.26 -11.27
C GLY A 32 -5.64 -1.18 -10.24
N LEU A 33 -5.59 -1.50 -8.95
CA LEU A 33 -5.84 -0.55 -7.88
C LEU A 33 -4.82 0.59 -7.87
N ILE A 34 -3.56 0.30 -8.17
CA ILE A 34 -2.51 1.33 -8.25
C ILE A 34 -2.82 2.30 -9.40
N VAL A 35 -3.11 1.78 -10.58
CA VAL A 35 -3.45 2.61 -11.75
C VAL A 35 -4.74 3.38 -11.51
N PHE A 36 -5.74 2.72 -10.95
CA PHE A 36 -7.00 3.36 -10.56
C PHE A 36 -6.74 4.58 -9.66
N THR A 37 -5.87 4.42 -8.66
CA THR A 37 -5.55 5.49 -7.71
C THR A 37 -4.93 6.69 -8.41
N HIS A 38 -3.94 6.48 -9.27
CA HIS A 38 -3.30 7.56 -10.01
C HIS A 38 -4.30 8.28 -10.94
N THR A 39 -5.14 7.53 -11.61
CA THR A 39 -6.13 8.09 -12.52
C THR A 39 -7.19 8.88 -11.77
N LEU A 40 -7.69 8.33 -10.67
CA LEU A 40 -8.68 9.02 -9.85
C LEU A 40 -8.10 10.31 -9.28
N PHE A 41 -6.85 10.28 -8.81
CA PHE A 41 -6.20 11.49 -8.32
C PHE A 41 -6.20 12.57 -9.40
N ALA A 42 -5.81 12.22 -10.62
CA ALA A 42 -5.79 13.17 -11.73
C ALA A 42 -7.17 13.77 -12.02
N GLU A 43 -8.23 12.99 -11.83
CA GLU A 43 -9.59 13.44 -12.09
C GLU A 43 -10.16 14.36 -11.00
N VAL A 44 -9.75 14.16 -9.73
CA VAL A 44 -10.39 14.85 -8.59
C VAL A 44 -9.49 15.85 -7.87
N ARG A 45 -8.20 15.92 -8.24
CA ARG A 45 -7.24 16.76 -7.53
C ARG A 45 -7.62 18.24 -7.46
N GLU A 46 -8.24 18.75 -8.49
CA GLU A 46 -8.64 20.16 -8.53
C GLU A 46 -9.82 20.45 -7.59
N ARG A 47 -10.48 19.41 -7.08
CA ARG A 47 -11.53 19.53 -6.07
C ARG A 47 -10.98 19.50 -4.64
N GLY A 48 -9.66 19.49 -4.47
CA GLY A 48 -9.02 19.38 -3.17
C GLY A 48 -9.09 18.00 -2.54
N ILE A 49 -9.38 16.98 -3.34
CA ILE A 49 -9.45 15.58 -2.86
C ILE A 49 -8.09 14.94 -3.08
N LYS A 50 -7.55 14.35 -2.01
CA LYS A 50 -6.32 13.57 -2.07
C LYS A 50 -6.66 12.11 -2.29
N VAL A 51 -5.90 11.45 -3.16
CA VAL A 51 -6.08 10.02 -3.43
C VAL A 51 -4.71 9.37 -3.36
N SER A 52 -4.59 8.36 -2.53
CA SER A 52 -3.31 7.70 -2.25
C SER A 52 -3.47 6.20 -2.29
N VAL A 53 -2.40 5.49 -2.67
CA VAL A 53 -2.33 4.04 -2.53
C VAL A 53 -1.08 3.69 -1.73
N ILE A 54 -1.26 2.81 -0.75
CA ILE A 54 -0.17 2.25 0.03
C ILE A 54 0.10 0.84 -0.48
N VAL A 55 1.37 0.56 -0.78
CA VAL A 55 1.81 -0.72 -1.34
C VAL A 55 2.75 -1.38 -0.32
N PRO A 56 2.20 -2.14 0.65
CA PRO A 56 3.04 -2.81 1.65
C PRO A 56 3.61 -4.11 1.11
N ASN A 57 4.77 -4.48 1.61
CA ASN A 57 5.43 -5.75 1.31
C ASN A 57 5.62 -6.53 2.61
N LEU A 58 5.38 -7.85 2.57
CA LEU A 58 5.65 -8.79 3.67
C LEU A 58 5.13 -8.30 5.02
N THR A 59 3.83 -8.10 5.10
CA THR A 59 3.14 -7.77 6.34
C THR A 59 2.74 -9.04 7.07
N ASP A 60 2.99 -9.10 8.39
CA ASP A 60 2.62 -10.25 9.21
C ASP A 60 1.11 -10.31 9.42
N THR A 61 0.46 -11.16 8.64
CA THR A 61 -0.98 -11.39 8.71
C THR A 61 -1.26 -12.88 8.61
N SER A 62 -2.50 -13.27 8.91
CA SER A 62 -2.94 -14.67 8.80
C SER A 62 -2.97 -15.18 7.37
N PHE A 63 -2.90 -14.30 6.38
CA PHE A 63 -2.85 -14.69 4.96
C PHE A 63 -1.49 -15.22 4.53
N ILE A 64 -0.43 -14.97 5.31
CA ILE A 64 0.92 -15.40 4.98
C ILE A 64 1.15 -16.79 5.57
N PRO A 65 1.34 -17.82 4.74
CA PRO A 65 1.63 -19.17 5.26
C PRO A 65 3.00 -19.21 5.97
N ASP A 66 3.13 -20.13 6.91
CA ASP A 66 4.39 -20.34 7.58
C ASP A 66 5.47 -20.82 6.60
N ASN A 67 6.65 -20.27 6.73
CA ASN A 67 7.81 -20.61 5.93
C ASN A 67 9.05 -20.53 6.78
N LYS A 68 9.86 -21.60 6.77
CA LYS A 68 11.09 -21.68 7.57
C LYS A 68 12.11 -20.58 7.26
N ARG A 69 12.04 -20.02 6.04
CA ARG A 69 12.94 -18.93 5.62
C ARG A 69 12.42 -17.55 5.98
N LEU A 70 11.19 -17.48 6.51
CA LEU A 70 10.53 -16.23 6.81
C LEU A 70 10.64 -15.92 8.29
N ASP A 71 11.32 -14.83 8.61
CA ASP A 71 11.38 -14.33 9.99
C ASP A 71 10.25 -13.31 10.19
N ARG A 72 9.18 -13.76 10.83
CA ARG A 72 8.00 -12.91 11.06
C ARG A 72 8.30 -11.69 11.93
N ALA A 73 9.31 -11.76 12.78
CA ALA A 73 9.70 -10.62 13.60
C ALA A 73 10.25 -9.44 12.77
N LYS A 74 10.74 -9.73 11.57
CA LYS A 74 11.22 -8.70 10.65
C LYS A 74 10.17 -8.20 9.67
N MET A 75 8.98 -8.81 9.66
CA MET A 75 7.89 -8.36 8.80
C MET A 75 7.26 -7.10 9.35
N MET A 76 6.64 -6.32 8.46
CA MET A 76 5.83 -5.20 8.90
C MET A 76 4.59 -5.71 9.63
N ARG A 77 4.08 -4.91 10.54
CA ARG A 77 2.86 -5.21 11.29
C ARG A 77 1.70 -4.42 10.72
N ALA A 78 0.49 -4.90 10.99
CA ALA A 78 -0.71 -4.18 10.58
C ALA A 78 -0.71 -2.75 11.12
N GLU A 79 -0.20 -2.55 12.34
CA GLU A 79 -0.09 -1.26 12.98
C GLU A 79 0.83 -0.30 12.21
N ASP A 80 1.86 -0.84 11.55
CA ASP A 80 2.77 -0.02 10.73
C ASP A 80 2.06 0.52 9.49
N ILE A 81 1.20 -0.31 8.89
CA ILE A 81 0.39 0.11 7.75
C ILE A 81 -0.62 1.17 8.19
N ALA A 82 -1.27 0.96 9.34
CA ALA A 82 -2.21 1.93 9.89
C ALA A 82 -1.53 3.27 10.16
N ALA A 83 -0.31 3.26 10.70
CA ALA A 83 0.46 4.47 10.93
C ALA A 83 0.74 5.22 9.62
N ALA A 84 1.07 4.49 8.55
CA ALA A 84 1.30 5.09 7.24
C ALA A 84 0.02 5.72 6.67
N VAL A 85 -1.14 5.11 6.89
CA VAL A 85 -2.43 5.69 6.49
C VAL A 85 -2.64 7.04 7.19
N VAL A 86 -2.43 7.10 8.50
CA VAL A 86 -2.60 8.35 9.27
C VAL A 86 -1.64 9.43 8.77
N GLN A 87 -0.38 9.09 8.56
CA GLN A 87 0.61 10.03 8.04
C GLN A 87 0.23 10.56 6.65
N THR A 88 -0.33 9.68 5.82
CA THR A 88 -0.76 10.04 4.48
C THR A 88 -1.91 11.06 4.53
N ILE A 89 -2.88 10.83 5.42
CA ILE A 89 -4.01 11.74 5.61
C ILE A 89 -3.53 13.08 6.15
N ASP A 90 -2.52 13.09 7.00
CA ASP A 90 -1.97 14.29 7.63
C ASP A 90 -0.97 15.05 6.77
N ALA A 91 -0.73 14.63 5.54
CA ALA A 91 0.18 15.33 4.64
C ALA A 91 -0.27 16.80 4.43
N PRO A 92 0.68 17.71 4.22
CA PRO A 92 0.34 19.13 4.02
C PRO A 92 -0.68 19.34 2.91
N ALA A 93 -1.51 20.35 3.06
CA ALA A 93 -2.64 20.59 2.14
C ALA A 93 -2.20 20.76 0.68
N GLY A 94 -1.00 21.30 0.44
CA GLY A 94 -0.50 21.53 -0.91
C GLY A 94 0.17 20.34 -1.58
N THR A 95 0.19 19.17 -0.93
CA THR A 95 0.83 17.97 -1.47
C THR A 95 -0.07 16.76 -1.34
N CYS A 96 0.12 15.80 -2.22
CA CYS A 96 -0.56 14.50 -2.11
C CYS A 96 0.45 13.38 -2.36
N PRO A 97 0.73 12.56 -1.34
CA PRO A 97 1.53 11.35 -1.56
C PRO A 97 0.67 10.30 -2.26
N VAL A 98 0.76 10.25 -3.58
CA VAL A 98 -0.13 9.41 -4.39
C VAL A 98 0.20 7.94 -4.26
N GLU A 99 1.48 7.59 -4.19
CA GLU A 99 1.89 6.19 -4.09
C GLU A 99 2.97 6.07 -3.02
N ILE A 100 2.72 5.22 -2.03
CA ILE A 100 3.64 4.99 -0.93
C ILE A 100 3.98 3.50 -0.88
N VAL A 101 5.25 3.17 -1.13
CA VAL A 101 5.74 1.80 -1.05
C VAL A 101 6.38 1.60 0.32
N LEU A 102 5.92 0.60 1.05
CA LEU A 102 6.46 0.26 2.36
C LEU A 102 7.19 -1.07 2.28
N GLN A 103 8.39 -1.09 2.81
CA GLN A 103 9.23 -2.28 2.88
C GLN A 103 9.64 -2.52 4.33
N PRO A 104 9.77 -3.79 4.77
CA PRO A 104 10.39 -4.06 6.05
C PRO A 104 11.80 -3.46 6.07
N GLN A 105 12.22 -2.91 7.20
CA GLN A 105 13.56 -2.32 7.32
C GLN A 105 14.64 -3.37 7.09
N ASN A 106 14.44 -4.56 7.63
CA ASN A 106 15.34 -5.70 7.46
C ASN A 106 14.65 -6.78 6.65
N ASP A 107 15.40 -7.50 5.81
CA ASP A 107 14.82 -8.53 4.97
C ASP A 107 14.29 -9.70 5.84
N PRO A 108 12.96 -9.98 5.78
CA PRO A 108 12.40 -11.08 6.55
C PRO A 108 12.76 -12.47 6.00
N LEU A 109 13.19 -12.53 4.75
CA LEU A 109 13.56 -13.80 4.12
C LEU A 109 15.03 -14.11 4.40
N GLN A 110 15.29 -15.34 4.84
CA GLN A 110 16.66 -15.83 4.97
C GLN A 110 17.18 -16.18 3.59
N ARG A 111 18.07 -15.36 3.10
CA ARG A 111 18.74 -15.57 1.82
C ARG A 111 20.13 -16.12 2.06
N ARG A 112 20.53 -17.06 1.23
CA ARG A 112 21.88 -17.59 1.24
C ARG A 112 22.61 -17.20 -0.03
#